data_248e1fe4420559d917ac34e32ef9a724
#
_entry.id   248e1fe4420559d917ac34e32ef9a724
#
_cell.length_a   1.000
_cell.length_b   1.000
_cell.length_c   1.000
_cell.angle_alpha   90.00
_cell.angle_beta   90.00
_cell.angle_gamma   90.00
#
_symmetry.space_group_name_H-M   'P 1'
#
loop_
_entity.id
_entity.type
_entity.pdbx_description
1 polymer ?
#
loop_
_entity_poly.entity_id
_entity_poly.type
_entity_poly.pdbx_seq_one_letter_code
_entity_poly.pdbx_strand_id
1 'polypeptide(L)'
;MNLEQAARQLESIGSPTRLAIYRTLVRAGHAGLPVGHLQERLSVAASTLSHHLRRLIDAGLVTQERQATTLICRAHYPAMNALIGYLADECCADEGCSGTASPEMSARAEPTD
;
A
#
# COMPACT_ATOMS: atom_id res chain seq x y z
N MET A 1 5.35 -13.17 5.55
CA MET A 1 6.19 -12.01 5.17
C MET A 1 7.50 -12.06 5.93
N ASN A 2 8.59 -11.70 5.28
CA ASN A 2 9.89 -11.66 5.95
C ASN A 2 10.45 -10.23 5.91
N LEU A 3 11.55 -10.03 6.59
CA LEU A 3 12.14 -8.71 6.73
C LEU A 3 12.49 -8.08 5.38
N GLU A 4 13.05 -8.86 4.46
CA GLU A 4 13.46 -8.33 3.17
C GLU A 4 12.25 -7.93 2.32
N GLN A 5 11.20 -8.74 2.36
CA GLN A 5 9.97 -8.39 1.65
C GLN A 5 9.36 -7.11 2.19
N ALA A 6 9.30 -7.01 3.52
CA ALA A 6 8.74 -5.83 4.16
C ALA A 6 9.55 -4.59 3.80
N ALA A 7 10.87 -4.70 3.85
CA ALA A 7 11.74 -3.56 3.52
C ALA A 7 11.54 -3.12 2.08
N ARG A 8 11.42 -4.07 1.15
CA ARG A 8 11.23 -3.73 -0.25
C ARG A 8 9.88 -3.04 -0.47
N GLN A 9 8.85 -3.51 0.22
CA GLN A 9 7.54 -2.88 0.09
C GLN A 9 7.53 -1.47 0.66
N LEU A 10 8.17 -1.28 1.80
CA LEU A 10 8.26 0.06 2.39
C LEU A 10 9.06 1.00 1.50
N GLU A 11 10.12 0.49 0.88
CA GLU A 11 10.88 1.31 -0.06
C GLU A 11 10.04 1.72 -1.25
N SER A 12 9.20 0.81 -1.74
CA SER A 12 8.40 1.10 -2.92
C SER A 12 7.37 2.19 -2.66
N ILE A 13 6.90 2.36 -1.43
CA ILE A 13 5.96 3.43 -1.10
C ILE A 13 6.64 4.59 -0.37
N GLY A 14 7.97 4.58 -0.30
CA GLY A 14 8.71 5.58 0.46
C GLY A 14 8.91 6.91 -0.23
N SER A 15 8.27 7.14 -1.35
CA SER A 15 8.31 8.42 -2.06
C SER A 15 6.94 9.09 -1.91
N PRO A 16 6.89 10.43 -1.75
CA PRO A 16 5.58 11.09 -1.64
C PRO A 16 4.67 10.78 -2.81
N THR A 17 5.21 10.76 -4.02
CA THR A 17 4.39 10.47 -5.20
C THR A 17 3.87 9.04 -5.18
N ARG A 18 4.71 8.08 -4.90
CA ARG A 18 4.27 6.69 -4.87
C ARG A 18 3.30 6.43 -3.74
N LEU A 19 3.51 7.06 -2.59
CA LEU A 19 2.57 6.91 -1.49
C LEU A 19 1.21 7.50 -1.87
N ALA A 20 1.18 8.64 -2.54
CA ALA A 20 -0.07 9.24 -3.00
C ALA A 20 -0.79 8.33 -3.99
N ILE A 21 -0.05 7.73 -4.92
CA ILE A 21 -0.61 6.79 -5.86
C ILE A 21 -1.24 5.61 -5.12
N TYR A 22 -0.48 5.06 -4.19
CA TYR A 22 -0.94 3.88 -3.45
C TYR A 22 -2.19 4.18 -2.63
N ARG A 23 -2.21 5.30 -1.92
CA ARG A 23 -3.36 5.68 -1.10
C ARG A 23 -4.60 5.91 -1.97
N THR A 24 -4.42 6.48 -3.15
CA THR A 24 -5.52 6.66 -4.08
C THR A 24 -6.13 5.31 -4.48
N LEU A 25 -5.28 4.33 -4.75
CA LEU A 25 -5.76 2.99 -5.10
C LEU A 25 -6.39 2.29 -3.90
N VAL A 26 -5.85 2.48 -2.72
CA VAL A 26 -6.44 1.91 -1.51
C VAL A 26 -7.86 2.44 -1.31
N ARG A 27 -8.06 3.73 -1.54
CA ARG A 27 -9.39 4.34 -1.42
C ARG A 27 -10.36 3.85 -2.47
N ALA A 28 -9.86 3.46 -3.63
CA ALA A 28 -10.72 3.08 -4.74
C ALA A 28 -11.47 1.77 -4.52
N GLY A 29 -10.97 0.92 -3.64
CA GLY A 29 -11.61 -0.36 -3.38
C GLY A 29 -11.26 -1.41 -4.42
N HIS A 30 -11.99 -2.51 -4.36
CA HIS A 30 -11.68 -3.67 -5.20
C HIS A 30 -11.93 -3.43 -6.69
N ALA A 31 -12.75 -2.44 -7.02
CA ALA A 31 -12.99 -2.11 -8.42
C ALA A 31 -11.75 -1.52 -9.08
N GLY A 32 -10.89 -0.89 -8.30
CA GLY A 32 -9.68 -0.28 -8.82
C GLY A 32 -9.96 0.98 -9.62
N LEU A 33 -8.94 1.45 -10.32
CA LEU A 33 -9.03 2.64 -11.15
C LEU A 33 -8.31 2.42 -12.47
N PRO A 34 -8.88 2.90 -13.58
CA PRO A 34 -8.14 2.95 -14.83
C PRO A 34 -6.92 3.86 -14.70
N VAL A 35 -5.85 3.52 -15.38
CA VAL A 35 -4.62 4.32 -15.35
C VAL A 35 -4.89 5.77 -15.71
N GLY A 36 -5.76 6.01 -16.69
CA GLY A 36 -6.10 7.37 -17.09
C GLY A 36 -6.73 8.20 -15.97
N HIS A 37 -7.61 7.58 -15.20
CA HIS A 37 -8.22 8.26 -14.06
C HIS A 37 -7.18 8.58 -12.98
N LEU A 38 -6.28 7.64 -12.75
CA LEU A 38 -5.23 7.83 -11.77
C LEU A 38 -4.33 9.00 -12.19
N GLN A 39 -4.01 9.05 -13.48
CA GLN A 39 -3.20 10.11 -14.03
C GLN A 39 -3.86 11.49 -13.84
N GLU A 40 -5.15 11.56 -14.13
CA GLU A 40 -5.90 12.81 -13.97
C GLU A 40 -5.93 13.27 -12.53
N ARG A 41 -6.23 12.35 -11.62
CA ARG A 41 -6.35 12.70 -10.20
C ARG A 41 -5.06 13.25 -9.62
N LEU A 42 -3.94 12.69 -10.07
CA LEU A 42 -2.65 13.01 -9.48
C LEU A 42 -1.86 14.02 -10.28
N SER A 43 -2.37 14.40 -11.46
CA SER A 43 -1.71 15.36 -12.34
C SER A 43 -0.26 14.96 -12.62
N VAL A 44 -0.06 13.68 -12.95
CA VAL A 44 1.27 13.12 -13.19
C VAL A 44 1.38 12.74 -14.66
N ALA A 45 2.54 12.99 -15.24
CA ALA A 45 2.78 12.60 -16.63
C ALA A 45 2.67 11.08 -16.76
N ALA A 46 2.20 10.62 -17.93
CA ALA A 46 1.95 9.20 -18.14
C ALA A 46 3.20 8.35 -17.93
N SER A 47 4.35 8.79 -18.44
CA SER A 47 5.56 8.01 -18.31
C SER A 47 6.02 7.93 -16.86
N THR A 48 5.86 9.03 -16.12
CA THR A 48 6.22 9.07 -14.70
C THR A 48 5.31 8.13 -13.91
N LEU A 49 4.01 8.18 -14.20
CA LEU A 49 3.06 7.30 -13.52
C LEU A 49 3.38 5.84 -13.80
N SER A 50 3.66 5.49 -15.05
CA SER A 50 4.00 4.11 -15.41
C SER A 50 5.22 3.63 -14.64
N HIS A 51 6.23 4.48 -14.50
CA HIS A 51 7.43 4.13 -13.77
C HIS A 51 7.12 3.85 -12.30
N HIS A 52 6.34 4.73 -11.68
CA HIS A 52 5.98 4.55 -10.27
C HIS A 52 5.11 3.32 -10.06
N LEU A 53 4.15 3.10 -10.97
CA LEU A 53 3.30 1.92 -10.86
C LEU A 53 4.11 0.64 -10.98
N ARG A 54 5.09 0.62 -11.86
CA ARG A 54 5.95 -0.55 -12.02
C ARG A 54 6.66 -0.89 -10.70
N ARG A 55 7.14 0.13 -10.00
CA ARG A 55 7.80 -0.10 -8.72
C ARG A 55 6.85 -0.72 -7.70
N LEU A 56 5.62 -0.24 -7.67
CA LEU A 56 4.61 -0.76 -6.74
C LEU A 56 4.17 -2.18 -7.12
N ILE A 57 4.04 -2.45 -8.41
CA ILE A 57 3.68 -3.78 -8.89
C ILE A 57 4.79 -4.77 -8.57
N ASP A 58 6.03 -4.39 -8.82
CA ASP A 58 7.17 -5.29 -8.58
C ASP A 58 7.31 -5.62 -7.09
N ALA A 59 6.89 -4.73 -6.23
CA ALA A 59 6.92 -4.98 -4.78
C ALA A 59 5.71 -5.79 -4.31
N GLY A 60 4.74 -6.03 -5.18
CA GLY A 60 3.58 -6.82 -4.84
C GLY A 60 2.46 -6.07 -4.16
N LEU A 61 2.52 -4.74 -4.12
CA LEU A 61 1.50 -3.93 -3.45
C LEU A 61 0.36 -3.50 -4.37
N VAL A 62 0.58 -3.54 -5.66
CA VAL A 62 -0.41 -3.13 -6.66
C VAL A 62 -0.49 -4.22 -7.72
N THR A 63 -1.70 -4.48 -8.21
CA THR A 63 -1.91 -5.36 -9.35
C THR A 63 -2.48 -4.55 -10.50
N GLN A 64 -2.29 -5.06 -11.70
CA GLN A 64 -2.76 -4.37 -12.89
C GLN A 64 -3.39 -5.40 -13.82
N GLU A 65 -4.54 -5.08 -14.35
CA GLU A 65 -5.30 -6.00 -15.20
C GLU A 65 -5.74 -5.26 -16.44
N ARG A 66 -5.57 -5.88 -17.60
CA ARG A 66 -6.06 -5.30 -18.85
C ARG A 66 -7.50 -5.70 -19.06
N GLN A 67 -8.37 -4.72 -19.26
CA GLN A 67 -9.75 -4.95 -19.63
C GLN A 67 -9.99 -4.21 -20.95
N ALA A 68 -10.11 -4.97 -22.03
CA ALA A 68 -10.15 -4.42 -23.37
C ALA A 68 -8.89 -3.58 -23.62
N THR A 69 -9.02 -2.29 -23.86
CA THR A 69 -7.86 -1.41 -24.08
C THR A 69 -7.45 -0.64 -22.85
N THR A 70 -8.09 -0.93 -21.70
CA THR A 70 -7.89 -0.18 -20.47
C THR A 70 -7.10 -1.01 -19.48
N LEU A 71 -6.14 -0.37 -18.81
CA LEU A 71 -5.42 -1.00 -17.72
C LEU A 71 -6.05 -0.54 -16.41
N ILE A 72 -6.48 -1.51 -15.60
CA ILE A 72 -7.09 -1.25 -14.29
C ILE A 72 -6.06 -1.56 -13.23
N CYS A 73 -5.82 -0.61 -12.34
CA CYS A 73 -4.90 -0.78 -11.24
C CYS A 73 -5.66 -0.94 -9.93
N ARG A 74 -5.19 -1.85 -9.09
CA ARG A 74 -5.82 -2.12 -7.79
C ARG A 74 -4.76 -2.25 -6.72
N ALA A 75 -5.05 -1.74 -5.53
CA ALA A 75 -4.22 -2.06 -4.38
C ALA A 75 -4.38 -3.55 -4.08
N HIS A 76 -3.28 -4.22 -3.78
CA HIS A 76 -3.33 -5.64 -3.40
C HIS A 76 -3.50 -5.70 -1.88
N TYR A 77 -4.74 -5.72 -1.43
CA TYR A 77 -5.05 -5.61 -0.01
C TYR A 77 -4.42 -6.69 0.87
N PRO A 78 -4.36 -7.97 0.44
CA PRO A 78 -3.67 -8.96 1.27
C PRO A 78 -2.22 -8.59 1.56
N ALA A 79 -1.50 -8.04 0.58
CA ALA A 79 -0.12 -7.62 0.81
C ALA A 79 -0.06 -6.44 1.76
N MET A 80 -0.98 -5.49 1.62
CA MET A 80 -1.04 -4.34 2.52
C MET A 80 -1.27 -4.79 3.95
N ASN A 81 -2.23 -5.67 4.14
CA ASN A 81 -2.56 -6.16 5.47
C ASN A 81 -1.41 -6.96 6.08
N ALA A 82 -0.70 -7.73 5.24
CA ALA A 82 0.45 -8.48 5.71
C ALA A 82 1.59 -7.55 6.16
N LEU A 83 1.79 -6.45 5.42
CA LEU A 83 2.83 -5.49 5.80
C LEU A 83 2.48 -4.80 7.11
N ILE A 84 1.24 -4.34 7.24
CA ILE A 84 0.78 -3.70 8.47
C ILE A 84 0.93 -4.67 9.64
N GLY A 85 0.50 -5.91 9.44
CA GLY A 85 0.61 -6.93 10.47
C GLY A 85 2.04 -7.22 10.86
N TYR A 86 2.93 -7.26 9.88
CA TYR A 86 4.34 -7.51 10.14
C TYR A 86 4.93 -6.39 10.99
N LEU A 87 4.61 -5.14 10.67
CA LEU A 87 5.13 -4.01 11.43
C LEU A 87 4.64 -4.00 12.88
N ALA A 88 3.43 -4.48 13.11
CA ALA A 88 2.86 -4.50 14.45
C ALA A 88 3.11 -5.81 15.20
N ASP A 89 3.71 -6.78 14.55
CA ASP A 89 3.71 -8.17 14.99
C ASP A 89 4.27 -8.37 16.38
N GLU A 90 5.33 -7.67 16.73
CA GLU A 90 5.95 -7.83 18.03
C GLU A 90 5.84 -6.59 18.90
N CYS A 91 4.73 -5.90 18.72
CA CYS A 91 4.51 -4.65 19.44
C CYS A 91 4.67 -4.89 20.93
N CYS A 92 5.60 -4.15 21.54
CA CYS A 92 5.87 -4.19 22.99
C CYS A 92 6.32 -5.56 23.50
N ALA A 93 6.78 -6.44 22.63
CA ALA A 93 7.17 -7.79 23.05
C ALA A 93 8.28 -7.76 24.10
N ASP A 94 9.23 -6.86 23.95
CA ASP A 94 10.35 -6.79 24.89
C ASP A 94 9.95 -6.25 26.26
N GLU A 95 8.81 -5.58 26.32
CA GLU A 95 8.27 -5.12 27.61
C GLU A 95 7.38 -6.15 28.27
N GLY A 96 7.07 -7.23 27.55
CA GLY A 96 6.17 -8.24 28.06
C GLY A 96 4.71 -7.85 28.03
N CYS A 97 4.36 -6.78 27.41
CA CYS A 97 2.96 -6.34 27.37
C CYS A 97 2.14 -7.08 26.33
N SER A 98 2.73 -7.90 25.57
CA SER A 98 2.11 -8.76 24.62
C SER A 98 0.98 -8.12 23.91
N GLY A 99 1.18 -7.03 23.71
CA GLY A 99 0.35 -6.46 22.82
C GLY A 99 -1.04 -6.70 22.84
N THR A 100 -1.27 -6.96 23.24
CA THR A 100 -2.32 -7.18 22.96
C THR A 100 -2.99 -6.24 22.48
N ALA A 101 -2.75 -6.08 22.21
CA ALA A 101 -3.26 -5.58 21.70
C ALA A 101 -3.98 -5.23 21.18
N SER A 102 -4.24 -5.24 21.18
CA SER A 102 -4.90 -5.12 20.69
C SER A 102 -5.42 -4.38 20.16
N PRO A 103 -5.86 -4.36 19.79
CA PRO A 103 -6.33 -3.80 18.97
C PRO A 103 -6.98 -2.71 19.08
N GLU A 104 -7.04 -2.52 19.91
CA GLU A 104 -7.56 -1.70 20.02
C GLU A 104 -7.14 -0.70 19.66
N MET A 105 -6.42 -0.70 19.45
CA MET A 105 -6.00 -0.08 19.02
C MET A 105 -6.16 0.50 18.20
N SER A 106 -6.48 0.24 18.10
CA SER A 106 -6.67 0.48 17.36
C SER A 106 -7.03 1.36 17.23
N ALA A 107 -7.39 1.42 17.61
CA ALA A 107 -7.81 2.03 17.49
C ALA A 107 -7.69 3.08 17.84
N ARG A 108 -7.62 3.43 18.37
CA ARG A 108 -7.38 4.17 18.73
C ARG A 108 -6.91 4.99 18.41
N ALA A 109 -6.80 4.97 18.54
CA ALA A 109 -6.39 5.48 18.28
C ALA A 109 -5.82 6.20 18.41
N GLU A 110 -5.61 6.47 18.66
CA GLU A 110 -5.12 6.98 18.75
C GLU A 110 -4.56 7.62 18.48
N PRO A 111 -4.58 7.81 18.61
CA PRO A 111 -3.93 8.33 18.17
C PRO A 111 -3.07 8.87 18.05
N THR A 112 -2.81 8.96 18.30
CA THR A 112 -2.03 9.12 18.24
C THR A 112 -1.31 9.30 18.11
N ASP A 113 -1.13 9.33 18.14
CA ASP A 113 -0.50 9.21 17.97
C ASP A 113 -0.24 9.38 17.64
#